data_b057e511e5d2c2caf7955c930711c323
#
_entry.id   b057e511e5d2c2caf7955c930711c323
#
_cell.length_a   1.000
_cell.length_b   1.000
_cell.length_c   1.000
_cell.angle_alpha   90.00
_cell.angle_beta   90.00
_cell.angle_gamma   90.00
#
_symmetry.space_group_name_H-M   'P 1'
#
loop_
_entity.id
_entity.type
_entity.pdbx_description
1 polymer ?
#
loop_
_entity_poly.entity_id
_entity_poly.type
_entity_poly.pdbx_seq_one_letter_code
_entity_poly.pdbx_strand_id
1 'polypeptide(L)'
;MISTHDLRYRYPGNSEIAFPDISCQANDLLLILGTSGVGKTTLLHLLGGILTIQQGKVVIDGGDLNQMNGSKMDVFRGQNIGIIFQQNHFVDALNVIENIVLAQSLAGRKVNKNDAFALLERLNIGTKANQNIRNLSQGEKQRVAIARALINQPKVILADEPTSALDDVNCDEVIHLLMEQAKTSGSALIIVTHDNRLKNSISNQVILQNS
;
A
#
# COMPACT_ATOMS: atom_id res chain seq x y z
N MET A 1 8.89 2.13 -12.88
CA MET A 1 7.66 1.70 -12.20
C MET A 1 7.03 2.85 -11.43
N ILE A 2 7.61 3.38 -10.33
CA ILE A 2 7.16 4.62 -9.69
C ILE A 2 8.31 5.59 -9.50
N SER A 3 8.07 6.90 -9.73
CA SER A 3 9.02 7.98 -9.47
C SER A 3 8.31 9.28 -9.09
N THR A 4 9.01 10.12 -8.31
CA THR A 4 8.56 11.47 -7.95
C THR A 4 9.58 12.50 -8.39
N HIS A 5 9.13 13.75 -8.55
CA HIS A 5 10.00 14.88 -8.83
C HIS A 5 9.46 16.16 -8.19
N ASP A 6 10.29 16.83 -7.38
CA ASP A 6 10.03 18.09 -6.65
C ASP A 6 8.65 18.11 -5.94
N LEU A 7 8.32 17.01 -5.27
CA LEU A 7 7.01 16.81 -4.66
C LEU A 7 6.89 17.63 -3.37
N ARG A 8 5.87 18.49 -3.30
CA ARG A 8 5.58 19.32 -2.12
C ARG A 8 4.10 19.32 -1.82
N TYR A 9 3.79 19.46 -0.54
CA TYR A 9 2.42 19.50 -0.09
C TYR A 9 2.25 20.39 1.15
N ARG A 10 1.13 21.12 1.20
CA ARG A 10 0.77 21.96 2.34
C ARG A 10 -0.67 21.70 2.77
N TYR A 11 -0.83 21.35 4.03
CA TYR A 11 -2.15 21.35 4.64
C TYR A 11 -2.59 22.78 4.98
N PRO A 12 -3.90 23.09 4.93
CA PRO A 12 -4.39 24.41 5.33
C PRO A 12 -3.91 24.78 6.74
N GLY A 13 -3.30 25.96 6.88
CA GLY A 13 -2.78 26.46 8.16
C GLY A 13 -1.42 25.92 8.61
N ASN A 14 -0.78 25.02 7.82
CA ASN A 14 0.51 24.43 8.18
C ASN A 14 1.63 24.92 7.26
N SER A 15 2.88 24.66 7.64
CA SER A 15 4.06 24.83 6.78
C SER A 15 4.04 23.84 5.63
N GLU A 16 4.77 24.17 4.56
CA GLU A 16 4.96 23.30 3.41
C GLU A 16 5.92 22.14 3.77
N ILE A 17 5.56 20.95 3.32
CA ILE A 17 6.39 19.76 3.43
C ILE A 17 7.00 19.51 2.05
N ALA A 18 8.32 19.47 1.96
CA ALA A 18 9.05 19.06 0.77
C ALA A 18 9.51 17.60 0.92
N PHE A 19 9.32 16.80 -0.12
CA PHE A 19 9.71 15.39 -0.12
C PHE A 19 10.91 15.17 -1.04
N PRO A 20 11.85 14.27 -0.68
CA PRO A 20 12.92 13.88 -1.57
C PRO A 20 12.37 13.18 -2.82
N ASP A 21 13.06 13.32 -3.93
CA ASP A 21 12.76 12.53 -5.12
C ASP A 21 13.02 11.06 -4.84
N ILE A 22 12.08 10.21 -5.19
CA ILE A 22 12.18 8.76 -5.02
C ILE A 22 11.98 8.05 -6.36
N SER A 23 12.60 6.88 -6.48
CA SER A 23 12.39 5.96 -7.58
C SER A 23 12.41 4.52 -7.08
N CYS A 24 11.42 3.72 -7.51
CA CYS A 24 11.35 2.30 -7.19
C CYS A 24 10.92 1.53 -8.43
N GLN A 25 11.72 0.56 -8.85
CA GLN A 25 11.46 -0.24 -10.04
C GLN A 25 10.62 -1.47 -9.72
N ALA A 26 10.21 -2.21 -10.76
CA ALA A 26 9.54 -3.51 -10.60
C ALA A 26 10.43 -4.47 -9.80
N ASN A 27 9.83 -5.21 -8.88
CA ASN A 27 10.49 -6.14 -7.95
C ASN A 27 11.44 -5.50 -6.94
N ASP A 28 11.55 -4.18 -6.92
CA ASP A 28 12.33 -3.47 -5.90
C ASP A 28 11.48 -3.18 -4.65
N LEU A 29 12.18 -3.08 -3.53
CA LEU A 29 11.64 -2.60 -2.26
C LEU A 29 12.33 -1.27 -1.90
N LEU A 30 11.52 -0.25 -1.60
CA LEU A 30 11.96 1.02 -1.04
C LEU A 30 11.39 1.18 0.37
N LEU A 31 12.26 1.37 1.35
CA LEU A 31 11.88 1.69 2.72
C LEU A 31 11.94 3.20 2.95
N ILE A 32 10.86 3.79 3.43
CA ILE A 32 10.80 5.20 3.80
C ILE A 32 10.70 5.31 5.31
N LEU A 33 11.76 5.81 5.93
CA LEU A 33 11.89 5.96 7.37
C LEU A 33 11.67 7.42 7.79
N GLY A 34 11.22 7.62 9.01
CA GLY A 34 11.11 8.95 9.61
C GLY A 34 10.36 8.91 10.94
N THR A 35 10.56 9.93 11.75
CA THR A 35 9.85 10.09 13.02
C THR A 35 8.34 10.28 12.81
N SER A 36 7.54 10.11 13.86
CA SER A 36 6.11 10.41 13.80
C SER A 36 5.89 11.89 13.44
N GLY A 37 4.93 12.17 12.56
CA GLY A 37 4.59 13.52 12.13
C GLY A 37 5.43 14.11 11.01
N VAL A 38 6.51 13.46 10.53
CA VAL A 38 7.40 13.97 9.47
C VAL A 38 6.78 13.98 8.06
N GLY A 39 5.56 13.46 7.90
CA GLY A 39 4.86 13.44 6.60
C GLY A 39 4.87 12.12 5.86
N LYS A 40 5.25 10.99 6.50
CA LYS A 40 5.28 9.65 5.86
C LYS A 40 3.94 9.27 5.23
N THR A 41 2.85 9.33 6.01
CA THR A 41 1.50 9.03 5.53
C THR A 41 1.05 10.02 4.45
N THR A 42 1.45 11.31 4.55
CA THR A 42 1.18 12.31 3.51
C THR A 42 1.85 11.93 2.20
N LEU A 43 3.13 11.56 2.23
CA LEU A 43 3.84 11.08 1.04
C LEU A 43 3.15 9.85 0.46
N LEU A 44 2.84 8.84 1.28
CA LEU A 44 2.14 7.64 0.83
C LEU A 44 0.79 7.97 0.18
N HIS A 45 0.02 8.90 0.75
CA HIS A 45 -1.26 9.33 0.18
C HIS A 45 -1.10 10.09 -1.15
N LEU A 46 -0.02 10.85 -1.33
CA LEU A 46 0.32 11.50 -2.62
C LEU A 46 0.70 10.44 -3.66
N LEU A 47 1.56 9.47 -3.30
CA LEU A 47 1.93 8.34 -4.15
C LEU A 47 0.72 7.47 -4.52
N GLY A 48 -0.24 7.34 -3.60
CA GLY A 48 -1.48 6.59 -3.80
C GLY A 48 -2.57 7.35 -4.57
N GLY A 49 -2.35 8.62 -4.94
CA GLY A 49 -3.37 9.47 -5.56
C GLY A 49 -4.60 9.70 -4.68
N ILE A 50 -4.45 9.59 -3.34
CA ILE A 50 -5.49 9.89 -2.36
C ILE A 50 -5.54 11.41 -2.11
N LEU A 51 -4.36 12.03 -1.99
CA LEU A 51 -4.21 13.47 -1.92
C LEU A 51 -3.89 14.02 -3.32
N THR A 52 -4.49 15.17 -3.63
CA THR A 52 -4.18 15.90 -4.87
C THR A 52 -2.78 16.47 -4.80
N ILE A 53 -1.96 16.24 -5.82
CA ILE A 53 -0.60 16.78 -5.92
C ILE A 53 -0.71 18.28 -6.14
N GLN A 54 -0.14 19.08 -5.24
CA GLN A 54 -0.14 20.56 -5.29
C GLN A 54 1.07 21.07 -6.08
N GLN A 55 2.23 20.45 -5.90
CA GLN A 55 3.46 20.79 -6.60
C GLN A 55 4.28 19.52 -6.83
N GLY A 56 5.02 19.48 -7.93
CA GLY A 56 5.85 18.34 -8.31
C GLY A 56 5.08 17.33 -9.15
N LYS A 57 5.60 16.11 -9.22
CA LYS A 57 5.08 15.06 -10.10
C LYS A 57 5.20 13.69 -9.47
N VAL A 58 4.19 12.84 -9.70
CA VAL A 58 4.22 11.39 -9.41
C VAL A 58 3.89 10.64 -10.69
N VAL A 59 4.77 9.73 -11.09
CA VAL A 59 4.59 8.88 -12.28
C VAL A 59 4.57 7.42 -11.86
N ILE A 60 3.56 6.67 -12.28
CA ILE A 60 3.44 5.23 -12.04
C ILE A 60 3.22 4.52 -13.38
N ASP A 61 4.14 3.65 -13.74
CA ASP A 61 4.12 2.85 -14.98
C ASP A 61 3.83 3.69 -16.24
N GLY A 62 4.45 4.88 -16.31
CA GLY A 62 4.26 5.87 -17.37
C GLY A 62 3.03 6.78 -17.22
N GLY A 63 2.13 6.46 -16.30
CA GLY A 63 0.97 7.29 -15.98
C GLY A 63 1.32 8.43 -15.02
N ASP A 64 1.10 9.67 -15.45
CA ASP A 64 1.30 10.88 -14.65
C ASP A 64 0.05 11.17 -13.82
N LEU A 65 0.13 11.04 -12.49
CA LEU A 65 -1.01 11.26 -11.60
C LEU A 65 -1.54 12.70 -11.65
N ASN A 66 -0.69 13.68 -11.97
CA ASN A 66 -1.11 15.09 -12.09
C ASN A 66 -2.10 15.33 -13.24
N GLN A 67 -2.08 14.46 -14.26
CA GLN A 67 -2.95 14.57 -15.43
C GLN A 67 -4.28 13.80 -15.26
N MET A 68 -4.47 13.17 -14.10
CA MET A 68 -5.65 12.39 -13.79
C MET A 68 -6.51 13.10 -12.75
N ASN A 69 -7.83 13.05 -12.91
CA ASN A 69 -8.77 13.60 -11.95
C ASN A 69 -10.04 12.74 -11.86
N GLY A 70 -10.78 12.89 -10.78
CA GLY A 70 -12.07 12.21 -10.56
C GLY A 70 -12.01 10.73 -10.88
N SER A 71 -12.97 10.24 -11.65
CA SER A 71 -13.12 8.81 -11.97
C SER A 71 -11.93 8.20 -12.72
N LYS A 72 -11.16 8.99 -13.48
CA LYS A 72 -9.93 8.48 -14.12
C LYS A 72 -8.88 8.10 -13.08
N MET A 73 -8.68 8.95 -12.07
CA MET A 73 -7.79 8.67 -10.95
C MET A 73 -8.26 7.44 -10.16
N ASP A 74 -9.57 7.34 -9.88
CA ASP A 74 -10.12 6.22 -9.11
C ASP A 74 -9.92 4.89 -9.83
N VAL A 75 -10.18 4.83 -11.14
CA VAL A 75 -9.94 3.64 -11.96
C VAL A 75 -8.44 3.31 -12.02
N PHE A 76 -7.60 4.31 -12.28
CA PHE A 76 -6.15 4.12 -12.34
C PHE A 76 -5.61 3.59 -11.03
N ARG A 77 -5.99 4.20 -9.90
CA ARG A 77 -5.61 3.75 -8.55
C ARG A 77 -6.06 2.32 -8.32
N GLY A 78 -7.33 2.00 -8.55
CA GLY A 78 -7.87 0.66 -8.35
C GLY A 78 -7.17 -0.42 -9.18
N GLN A 79 -6.63 -0.09 -10.34
CA GLN A 79 -5.98 -1.03 -11.25
C GLN A 79 -4.46 -1.15 -11.05
N ASN A 80 -3.80 -0.09 -10.57
CA ASN A 80 -2.33 0.00 -10.58
C ASN A 80 -1.71 0.15 -9.19
N ILE A 81 -2.49 0.50 -8.15
CA ILE A 81 -1.95 0.79 -6.83
C ILE A 81 -2.66 -0.08 -5.79
N GLY A 82 -1.91 -0.93 -5.10
CA GLY A 82 -2.35 -1.65 -3.92
C GLY A 82 -1.95 -0.86 -2.66
N ILE A 83 -2.91 -0.56 -1.78
CA ILE A 83 -2.62 0.18 -0.55
C ILE A 83 -2.96 -0.66 0.66
N ILE A 84 -1.98 -0.80 1.56
CA ILE A 84 -2.13 -1.42 2.87
C ILE A 84 -2.02 -0.29 3.89
N PHE A 85 -3.14 0.04 4.52
CA PHE A 85 -3.23 1.11 5.52
C PHE A 85 -2.83 0.60 6.90
N GLN A 86 -2.33 1.47 7.75
CA GLN A 86 -2.07 1.17 9.16
C GLN A 86 -3.35 0.69 9.88
N GLN A 87 -4.50 1.28 9.57
CA GLN A 87 -5.82 0.78 9.97
C GLN A 87 -6.49 0.15 8.75
N ASN A 88 -6.93 -1.09 8.87
CA ASN A 88 -7.32 -1.89 7.70
C ASN A 88 -8.64 -1.49 7.00
N HIS A 89 -9.47 -0.63 7.57
CA HIS A 89 -10.71 -0.08 6.97
C HIS A 89 -11.54 -1.12 6.19
N PHE A 90 -11.95 -2.19 6.87
CA PHE A 90 -12.83 -3.20 6.28
C PHE A 90 -14.29 -2.77 6.33
N VAL A 91 -15.09 -3.31 5.40
CA VAL A 91 -16.54 -3.18 5.43
C VAL A 91 -17.09 -4.30 6.32
N ASP A 92 -17.53 -3.95 7.51
CA ASP A 92 -17.96 -4.88 8.57
C ASP A 92 -19.17 -5.76 8.18
N ALA A 93 -20.01 -5.27 7.27
CA ALA A 93 -21.17 -6.01 6.77
C ALA A 93 -20.79 -7.12 5.77
N LEU A 94 -19.55 -7.13 5.28
CA LEU A 94 -19.05 -8.08 4.31
C LEU A 94 -18.17 -9.14 4.99
N ASN A 95 -18.17 -10.35 4.45
CA ASN A 95 -17.22 -11.38 4.84
C ASN A 95 -15.83 -11.13 4.23
N VAL A 96 -14.85 -12.02 4.53
CA VAL A 96 -13.46 -11.89 4.09
C VAL A 96 -13.36 -11.79 2.57
N ILE A 97 -13.92 -12.76 1.84
CA ILE A 97 -13.79 -12.80 0.37
C ILE A 97 -14.51 -11.62 -0.27
N GLU A 98 -15.63 -11.17 0.27
CA GLU A 98 -16.38 -10.02 -0.22
C GLU A 98 -15.60 -8.71 -0.03
N ASN A 99 -14.89 -8.54 1.09
CA ASN A 99 -13.99 -7.41 1.30
C ASN A 99 -12.86 -7.36 0.26
N ILE A 100 -12.37 -8.51 -0.19
CA ILE A 100 -11.30 -8.59 -1.20
C ILE A 100 -11.85 -8.27 -2.60
N VAL A 101 -12.94 -8.92 -3.01
CA VAL A 101 -13.49 -8.74 -4.36
C VAL A 101 -14.13 -7.37 -4.56
N LEU A 102 -14.47 -6.65 -3.49
CA LEU A 102 -14.91 -5.26 -3.56
C LEU A 102 -13.87 -4.38 -4.25
N ALA A 103 -12.57 -4.64 -4.05
CA ALA A 103 -11.50 -3.91 -4.72
C ALA A 103 -11.51 -4.14 -6.24
N GLN A 104 -11.88 -5.32 -6.73
CA GLN A 104 -12.07 -5.57 -8.17
C GLN A 104 -13.25 -4.76 -8.72
N SER A 105 -14.37 -4.77 -8.03
CA SER A 105 -15.56 -4.02 -8.42
C SER A 105 -15.29 -2.51 -8.50
N LEU A 106 -14.62 -1.95 -7.48
CA LEU A 106 -14.27 -0.52 -7.44
C LEU A 106 -13.24 -0.12 -8.52
N ALA A 107 -12.40 -1.05 -8.94
CA ALA A 107 -11.46 -0.86 -10.05
C ALA A 107 -12.11 -1.02 -11.45
N GLY A 108 -13.42 -1.22 -11.52
CA GLY A 108 -14.13 -1.50 -12.78
C GLY A 108 -13.77 -2.85 -13.42
N ARG A 109 -13.21 -3.79 -12.63
CA ARG A 109 -12.86 -5.13 -13.10
C ARG A 109 -14.01 -6.11 -12.86
N LYS A 110 -14.05 -7.17 -13.67
CA LYS A 110 -14.97 -8.28 -13.42
C LYS A 110 -14.60 -8.97 -12.11
N VAL A 111 -15.57 -9.09 -11.22
CA VAL A 111 -15.40 -9.78 -9.93
C VAL A 111 -15.12 -11.26 -10.17
N ASN A 112 -14.04 -11.78 -9.60
CA ASN A 112 -13.65 -13.18 -9.64
C ASN A 112 -13.32 -13.69 -8.22
N LYS A 113 -14.26 -14.41 -7.63
CA LYS A 113 -14.07 -14.99 -6.29
C LYS A 113 -12.99 -16.09 -6.26
N ASN A 114 -12.75 -16.77 -7.38
CA ASN A 114 -11.71 -17.82 -7.43
C ASN A 114 -10.31 -17.21 -7.30
N ASP A 115 -10.04 -16.05 -7.91
CA ASP A 115 -8.76 -15.36 -7.75
C ASP A 115 -8.57 -14.89 -6.29
N ALA A 116 -9.64 -14.39 -5.67
CA ALA A 116 -9.60 -13.99 -4.26
C ALA A 116 -9.35 -15.21 -3.34
N PHE A 117 -10.00 -16.34 -3.61
CA PHE A 117 -9.79 -17.57 -2.86
C PHE A 117 -8.37 -18.10 -3.02
N ALA A 118 -7.85 -18.18 -4.25
CA ALA A 118 -6.48 -18.59 -4.53
C ALA A 118 -5.45 -17.69 -3.81
N LEU A 119 -5.74 -16.38 -3.72
CA LEU A 119 -4.88 -15.45 -3.00
C LEU A 119 -4.95 -15.67 -1.49
N LEU A 120 -6.12 -15.94 -0.92
CA LEU A 120 -6.28 -16.29 0.49
C LEU A 120 -5.55 -17.60 0.84
N GLU A 121 -5.58 -18.60 -0.03
CA GLU A 121 -4.82 -19.85 0.15
C GLU A 121 -3.31 -19.58 0.22
N ARG A 122 -2.77 -18.79 -0.71
CA ARG A 122 -1.35 -18.38 -0.70
C ARG A 122 -0.95 -17.61 0.56
N LEU A 123 -1.89 -16.88 1.15
CA LEU A 123 -1.70 -16.13 2.39
C LEU A 123 -2.00 -16.96 3.65
N ASN A 124 -2.23 -18.28 3.52
CA ASN A 124 -2.53 -19.22 4.60
C ASN A 124 -3.77 -18.85 5.45
N ILE A 125 -4.80 -18.26 4.81
CA ILE A 125 -6.07 -17.90 5.42
C ILE A 125 -7.29 -18.31 4.58
N GLY A 126 -7.14 -19.25 3.65
CA GLY A 126 -8.24 -19.72 2.79
C GLY A 126 -9.45 -20.24 3.55
N THR A 127 -9.23 -20.92 4.69
CA THR A 127 -10.32 -21.43 5.57
C THR A 127 -11.18 -20.31 6.18
N LYS A 128 -10.72 -19.06 6.12
CA LYS A 128 -11.42 -17.89 6.66
C LYS A 128 -12.26 -17.14 5.63
N ALA A 129 -12.25 -17.55 4.36
CA ALA A 129 -12.87 -16.83 3.24
C ALA A 129 -14.33 -16.38 3.48
N ASN A 130 -15.13 -17.23 4.12
CA ASN A 130 -16.54 -16.97 4.39
C ASN A 130 -16.80 -16.43 5.82
N GLN A 131 -15.77 -16.20 6.61
CA GLN A 131 -15.94 -15.67 7.97
C GLN A 131 -16.22 -14.16 7.94
N ASN A 132 -16.93 -13.68 8.97
CA ASN A 132 -17.07 -12.24 9.19
C ASN A 132 -15.71 -11.67 9.59
N ILE A 133 -15.35 -10.53 9.01
CA ILE A 133 -14.05 -9.88 9.23
C ILE A 133 -13.81 -9.53 10.71
N ARG A 134 -14.85 -9.29 11.49
CA ARG A 134 -14.76 -8.97 12.92
C ARG A 134 -14.20 -10.12 13.74
N ASN A 135 -14.41 -11.36 13.29
CA ASN A 135 -14.02 -12.57 14.03
C ASN A 135 -12.56 -12.98 13.79
N LEU A 136 -11.82 -12.22 12.96
CA LEU A 136 -10.44 -12.49 12.65
C LEU A 136 -9.49 -11.89 13.71
N SER A 137 -8.39 -12.60 13.97
CA SER A 137 -7.25 -12.06 14.70
C SER A 137 -6.61 -10.89 13.95
N GLN A 138 -5.76 -10.12 14.62
CA GLN A 138 -5.06 -9.00 14.00
C GLN A 138 -4.16 -9.45 12.84
N GLY A 139 -3.42 -10.56 13.00
CA GLY A 139 -2.59 -11.11 11.92
C GLY A 139 -3.41 -11.63 10.74
N GLU A 140 -4.58 -12.26 10.97
CA GLU A 140 -5.48 -12.65 9.89
C GLU A 140 -6.05 -11.43 9.16
N LYS A 141 -6.45 -10.37 9.89
CA LYS A 141 -6.86 -9.09 9.30
C LYS A 141 -5.78 -8.48 8.42
N GLN A 142 -4.52 -8.53 8.88
CA GLN A 142 -3.38 -8.04 8.09
C GLN A 142 -3.24 -8.82 6.77
N ARG A 143 -3.34 -10.14 6.80
CA ARG A 143 -3.30 -10.98 5.59
C ARG A 143 -4.46 -10.70 4.64
N VAL A 144 -5.66 -10.42 5.16
CA VAL A 144 -6.81 -9.97 4.33
C VAL A 144 -6.55 -8.61 3.70
N ALA A 145 -5.96 -7.65 4.43
CA ALA A 145 -5.59 -6.35 3.88
C ALA A 145 -4.56 -6.47 2.75
N ILE A 146 -3.57 -7.36 2.90
CA ILE A 146 -2.61 -7.70 1.85
C ILE A 146 -3.35 -8.31 0.64
N ALA A 147 -4.23 -9.29 0.83
CA ALA A 147 -5.02 -9.87 -0.24
C ALA A 147 -5.83 -8.82 -1.01
N ARG A 148 -6.50 -7.91 -0.29
CA ARG A 148 -7.27 -6.82 -0.89
C ARG A 148 -6.41 -5.87 -1.72
N ALA A 149 -5.20 -5.56 -1.26
CA ALA A 149 -4.27 -4.72 -1.98
C ALA A 149 -3.75 -5.39 -3.26
N LEU A 150 -3.59 -6.71 -3.27
CA LEU A 150 -2.98 -7.49 -4.35
C LEU A 150 -3.96 -8.02 -5.39
N ILE A 151 -5.27 -8.08 -5.10
CA ILE A 151 -6.25 -8.78 -5.95
C ILE A 151 -6.30 -8.25 -7.39
N ASN A 152 -6.00 -6.98 -7.59
CA ASN A 152 -5.95 -6.35 -8.90
C ASN A 152 -4.58 -6.42 -9.58
N GLN A 153 -3.61 -7.16 -9.03
CA GLN A 153 -2.24 -7.27 -9.54
C GLN A 153 -1.61 -5.87 -9.79
N PRO A 154 -1.50 -5.05 -8.74
CA PRO A 154 -1.07 -3.67 -8.89
C PRO A 154 0.38 -3.58 -9.38
N LYS A 155 0.73 -2.45 -10.00
CA LYS A 155 2.10 -2.11 -10.37
C LYS A 155 2.93 -1.66 -9.17
N VAL A 156 2.27 -1.01 -8.22
CA VAL A 156 2.90 -0.49 -6.99
C VAL A 156 2.10 -0.93 -5.78
N ILE A 157 2.79 -1.42 -4.76
CA ILE A 157 2.24 -1.72 -3.44
C ILE A 157 2.78 -0.68 -2.47
N LEU A 158 1.88 0.04 -1.81
CA LEU A 158 2.17 1.03 -0.80
C LEU A 158 1.71 0.48 0.56
N ALA A 159 2.61 0.39 1.54
CA ALA A 159 2.29 -0.10 2.87
C ALA A 159 2.60 0.97 3.94
N ASP A 160 1.57 1.41 4.67
CA ASP A 160 1.69 2.36 5.77
C ASP A 160 1.77 1.61 7.09
N GLU A 161 2.94 1.65 7.72
CA GLU A 161 3.21 1.04 9.03
C GLU A 161 2.71 -0.42 9.15
N PRO A 162 3.03 -1.32 8.19
CA PRO A 162 2.41 -2.64 8.10
C PRO A 162 2.72 -3.56 9.28
N THR A 163 3.69 -3.20 10.13
CA THR A 163 4.17 -3.99 11.26
C THR A 163 3.95 -3.34 12.63
N SER A 164 3.35 -2.16 12.68
CA SER A 164 3.26 -1.33 13.90
C SER A 164 2.49 -1.98 15.07
N ALA A 165 1.62 -2.93 14.79
CA ALA A 165 0.80 -3.63 15.79
C ALA A 165 1.25 -5.09 16.01
N LEU A 166 2.46 -5.47 15.54
CA LEU A 166 2.97 -6.84 15.55
C LEU A 166 4.19 -6.98 16.44
N ASP A 167 4.34 -8.15 17.07
CA ASP A 167 5.58 -8.58 17.70
C ASP A 167 6.68 -8.88 16.67
N ASP A 168 7.89 -9.18 17.12
CA ASP A 168 9.05 -9.33 16.23
C ASP A 168 8.89 -10.49 15.24
N VAL A 169 8.35 -11.63 15.67
CA VAL A 169 8.17 -12.81 14.81
C VAL A 169 7.15 -12.53 13.71
N ASN A 170 6.00 -11.96 14.08
CA ASN A 170 4.94 -11.63 13.14
C ASN A 170 5.34 -10.45 12.21
N CYS A 171 6.23 -9.55 12.67
CA CYS A 171 6.80 -8.48 11.86
C CYS A 171 7.57 -9.06 10.67
N ASP A 172 8.54 -9.93 10.93
CA ASP A 172 9.36 -10.55 9.89
C ASP A 172 8.51 -11.37 8.91
N GLU A 173 7.53 -12.13 9.40
CA GLU A 173 6.61 -12.86 8.54
C GLU A 173 5.84 -11.96 7.58
N VAL A 174 5.30 -10.83 8.06
CA VAL A 174 4.53 -9.90 7.21
C VAL A 174 5.41 -9.23 6.17
N ILE A 175 6.62 -8.83 6.53
CA ILE A 175 7.56 -8.21 5.58
C ILE A 175 8.00 -9.21 4.52
N HIS A 176 8.39 -10.43 4.91
CA HIS A 176 8.71 -11.50 3.96
C HIS A 176 7.54 -11.80 3.01
N LEU A 177 6.32 -11.88 3.55
CA LEU A 177 5.12 -12.10 2.77
C LEU A 177 4.89 -10.97 1.73
N LEU A 178 5.03 -9.71 2.14
CA LEU A 178 4.90 -8.56 1.25
C LEU A 178 5.96 -8.58 0.15
N MET A 179 7.22 -8.87 0.48
CA MET A 179 8.31 -8.97 -0.48
C MET A 179 8.08 -10.10 -1.49
N GLU A 180 7.69 -11.27 -1.03
CA GLU A 180 7.37 -12.42 -1.87
C GLU A 180 6.21 -12.11 -2.83
N GLN A 181 5.13 -11.51 -2.32
CA GLN A 181 3.98 -11.17 -3.14
C GLN A 181 4.31 -10.06 -4.15
N ALA A 182 5.08 -9.04 -3.77
CA ALA A 182 5.55 -8.00 -4.69
C ALA A 182 6.38 -8.58 -5.82
N LYS A 183 7.33 -9.48 -5.50
CA LYS A 183 8.16 -10.18 -6.49
C LYS A 183 7.31 -11.07 -7.41
N THR A 184 6.34 -11.80 -6.88
CA THR A 184 5.47 -12.68 -7.67
C THR A 184 4.59 -11.89 -8.64
N SER A 185 4.12 -10.70 -8.23
CA SER A 185 3.28 -9.82 -9.07
C SER A 185 4.07 -8.88 -9.97
N GLY A 186 5.40 -8.82 -9.85
CA GLY A 186 6.24 -7.87 -10.59
C GLY A 186 6.03 -6.42 -10.15
N SER A 187 5.57 -6.20 -8.91
CA SER A 187 5.26 -4.88 -8.36
C SER A 187 6.49 -4.22 -7.75
N ALA A 188 6.52 -2.88 -7.74
CA ALA A 188 7.35 -2.11 -6.81
C ALA A 188 6.70 -2.12 -5.42
N LEU A 189 7.48 -2.30 -4.36
CA LEU A 189 6.99 -2.25 -2.97
C LEU A 189 7.59 -1.05 -2.25
N ILE A 190 6.73 -0.19 -1.71
CA ILE A 190 7.14 0.94 -0.88
C ILE A 190 6.54 0.76 0.51
N ILE A 191 7.39 0.72 1.52
CA ILE A 191 6.99 0.62 2.93
C ILE A 191 7.35 1.93 3.62
N VAL A 192 6.39 2.58 4.25
CA VAL A 192 6.65 3.71 5.14
C VAL A 192 6.51 3.24 6.58
N THR A 193 7.52 3.53 7.42
CA THR A 193 7.51 3.11 8.81
C THR A 193 8.46 3.94 9.67
N HIS A 194 8.28 3.89 10.98
CA HIS A 194 9.24 4.33 11.98
C HIS A 194 9.95 3.14 12.66
N ASP A 195 9.67 1.91 12.22
CA ASP A 195 10.20 0.68 12.79
C ASP A 195 11.67 0.48 12.42
N ASN A 196 12.54 0.66 13.40
CA ASN A 196 13.99 0.50 13.22
C ASN A 196 14.44 -0.95 12.96
N ARG A 197 13.57 -1.95 13.22
CA ARG A 197 13.87 -3.37 12.92
C ARG A 197 14.13 -3.56 11.43
N LEU A 198 13.38 -2.86 10.58
CA LEU A 198 13.50 -2.96 9.12
C LEU A 198 14.70 -2.20 8.54
N LYS A 199 15.24 -1.24 9.29
CA LYS A 199 16.37 -0.41 8.85
C LYS A 199 17.62 -1.22 8.49
N ASN A 200 17.88 -2.29 9.22
CA ASN A 200 19.09 -3.09 9.04
C ASN A 200 18.94 -4.18 7.97
N SER A 201 17.72 -4.54 7.61
CA SER A 201 17.42 -5.63 6.67
C SER A 201 17.21 -5.16 5.23
N ILE A 202 16.93 -3.86 5.02
CA ILE A 202 16.61 -3.29 3.70
C ILE A 202 17.63 -2.21 3.37
N SER A 203 18.40 -2.39 2.29
CA SER A 203 19.45 -1.46 1.88
C SER A 203 18.93 -0.22 1.14
N ASN A 204 17.86 -0.36 0.36
CA ASN A 204 17.27 0.74 -0.39
C ASN A 204 16.31 1.53 0.49
N GLN A 205 16.77 2.64 1.05
CA GLN A 205 15.99 3.41 2.01
C GLN A 205 16.17 4.92 1.85
N VAL A 206 15.10 5.64 2.17
CA VAL A 206 15.04 7.11 2.21
C VAL A 206 14.61 7.52 3.61
N ILE A 207 15.28 8.50 4.20
CA ILE A 207 14.98 9.04 5.53
C ILE A 207 14.31 10.40 5.35
N LEU A 208 13.03 10.50 5.74
CA LEU A 208 12.34 11.79 5.80
C LEU A 208 12.79 12.54 7.07
N GLN A 209 13.13 13.81 6.89
CA GLN A 209 13.52 14.74 7.97
C GLN A 209 12.55 15.92 7.99
N ASN A 210 12.35 16.52 9.15
CA ASN A 210 11.62 17.78 9.25
C ASN A 210 12.38 18.86 8.47
N SER A 211 11.68 19.53 7.56
CA SER A 211 12.19 20.70 6.81
C SER A 211 12.28 21.91 7.72
#